data_31bd15ed0f0847d19b02fc6fc1cc2fc4
#
_entry.id   31bd15ed0f0847d19b02fc6fc1cc2fc4
#
_cell.length_a   1.000
_cell.length_b   1.000
_cell.length_c   1.000
_cell.angle_alpha   90.00
_cell.angle_beta   90.00
_cell.angle_gamma   90.00
#
_symmetry.space_group_name_H-M   'P 1'
#
loop_
_entity.id
_entity.type
_entity.pdbx_description
1 polymer ?
#
loop_
_entity_poly.entity_id
_entity_poly.type
_entity_poly.pdbx_seq_one_letter_code
_entity_poly.pdbx_strand_id
1 'polypeptide(L)'
;MELDVVVTEGLGDSSYLLSWGDEAAVVDPQRDVERFVDAARARGATIRHVVETHVHNDYLSGALELRAATGAEIWGPAEAGYAFGYRPVEGGTEITLGDTTLLGVATPGHTPEHLAYLQRDGAEPIALFSGGSLMVGGAGRTDLLGPGRTDELTRLQFRSMRRLAELADPVRVLPTHGAGSFCASDRPASGGPRRSPGSGTATRRSTRPTRNPSCDAS
;
A
#
# COMPACT_ATOMS: atom_id res chain seq x y z
N MET A 1 6.34 -14.00 -9.07
CA MET A 1 5.70 -13.10 -8.08
C MET A 1 4.70 -12.20 -8.79
N GLU A 2 3.52 -12.06 -8.23
CA GLU A 2 2.46 -11.17 -8.74
C GLU A 2 1.97 -10.27 -7.61
N LEU A 3 1.58 -9.05 -7.97
CA LEU A 3 1.10 -8.03 -7.04
C LEU A 3 -0.21 -7.43 -7.57
N ASP A 4 -1.27 -7.57 -6.79
CA ASP A 4 -2.53 -6.87 -7.01
C ASP A 4 -2.65 -5.67 -6.10
N VAL A 5 -3.07 -4.56 -6.65
CA VAL A 5 -3.42 -3.34 -5.90
C VAL A 5 -4.94 -3.26 -5.82
N VAL A 6 -5.45 -3.31 -4.62
CA VAL A 6 -6.90 -3.27 -4.35
C VAL A 6 -7.24 -1.90 -3.77
N VAL A 7 -7.79 -1.03 -4.60
CA VAL A 7 -8.13 0.34 -4.22
C VAL A 7 -9.55 0.41 -3.65
N THR A 8 -9.71 1.16 -2.57
CA THR A 8 -11.02 1.56 -2.03
C THR A 8 -11.24 3.05 -2.33
N GLU A 9 -11.91 3.32 -3.45
CA GLU A 9 -12.05 4.67 -4.01
C GLU A 9 -12.65 5.68 -3.02
N GLY A 10 -13.61 5.26 -2.17
CA GLY A 10 -14.25 6.12 -1.19
C GLY A 10 -13.34 6.64 -0.08
N LEU A 11 -12.25 5.91 0.22
CA LEU A 11 -11.26 6.26 1.24
C LEU A 11 -9.97 6.81 0.63
N GLY A 12 -9.70 6.49 -0.64
CA GLY A 12 -8.41 6.77 -1.28
C GLY A 12 -7.29 5.84 -0.79
N ASP A 13 -7.65 4.67 -0.24
CA ASP A 13 -6.70 3.74 0.33
C ASP A 13 -6.48 2.53 -0.57
N SER A 14 -5.30 1.95 -0.47
CA SER A 14 -4.86 0.79 -1.22
C SER A 14 -4.44 -0.32 -0.25
N SER A 15 -4.94 -1.51 -0.52
CA SER A 15 -4.45 -2.76 0.07
C SER A 15 -3.71 -3.55 -1.00
N TYR A 16 -2.85 -4.46 -0.61
CA TYR A 16 -2.02 -5.20 -1.56
C TYR A 16 -2.13 -6.70 -1.33
N LEU A 17 -2.38 -7.45 -2.41
CA LEU A 17 -2.23 -8.90 -2.42
C LEU A 17 -0.94 -9.25 -3.14
N LEU A 18 0.00 -9.83 -2.42
CA LEU A 18 1.27 -10.30 -2.92
C LEU A 18 1.24 -11.83 -3.02
N SER A 19 1.42 -12.38 -4.22
CA SER A 19 1.42 -13.84 -4.45
C SER A 19 2.79 -14.32 -4.91
N TRP A 20 3.24 -15.45 -4.32
CA TRP A 20 4.44 -16.17 -4.70
C TRP A 20 4.16 -17.69 -4.73
N GLY A 21 4.20 -18.27 -5.92
CA GLY A 21 3.79 -19.68 -6.08
C GLY A 21 2.35 -19.89 -5.64
N ASP A 22 2.13 -20.79 -4.70
CA ASP A 22 0.83 -21.12 -4.12
C ASP A 22 0.54 -20.41 -2.79
N GLU A 23 1.40 -19.47 -2.38
CA GLU A 23 1.23 -18.66 -1.17
C GLU A 23 0.96 -17.20 -1.48
N ALA A 24 0.20 -16.55 -0.61
CA ALA A 24 -0.07 -15.12 -0.69
C ALA A 24 -0.02 -14.43 0.68
N ALA A 25 0.31 -13.15 0.65
CA ALA A 25 0.18 -12.23 1.77
C ALA A 25 -0.72 -11.04 1.39
N VAL A 26 -1.49 -10.53 2.35
CA VAL A 26 -2.29 -9.31 2.18
C VAL A 26 -1.72 -8.24 3.11
N VAL A 27 -1.41 -7.06 2.55
CA VAL A 27 -0.94 -5.91 3.32
C VAL A 27 -2.08 -4.91 3.47
N ASP A 28 -2.32 -4.49 4.72
CA ASP A 28 -3.33 -3.50 5.13
C ASP A 28 -4.73 -3.80 4.56
N PRO A 29 -5.32 -4.99 4.82
CA PRO A 29 -6.61 -5.37 4.27
C PRO A 29 -7.74 -4.53 4.86
N GLN A 30 -8.71 -4.16 4.02
CA GLN A 30 -9.99 -3.63 4.47
C GLN A 30 -11.01 -4.76 4.67
N ARG A 31 -12.15 -4.47 5.33
CA ARG A 31 -13.08 -5.50 5.82
C ARG A 31 -13.83 -6.29 4.76
N ASP A 32 -13.93 -5.83 3.55
CA ASP A 32 -14.52 -6.54 2.41
C ASP A 32 -13.55 -7.60 1.85
N VAL A 33 -13.25 -8.58 2.68
CA VAL A 33 -12.15 -9.55 2.49
C VAL A 33 -12.36 -10.52 1.34
N GLU A 34 -13.59 -10.70 0.86
CA GLU A 34 -13.92 -11.59 -0.23
C GLU A 34 -13.10 -11.28 -1.49
N ARG A 35 -12.85 -9.99 -1.77
CA ARG A 35 -12.05 -9.58 -2.93
C ARG A 35 -10.60 -10.07 -2.87
N PHE A 36 -10.00 -10.17 -1.66
CA PHE A 36 -8.65 -10.73 -1.50
C PHE A 36 -8.67 -12.25 -1.63
N VAL A 37 -9.68 -12.91 -1.04
CA VAL A 37 -9.84 -14.36 -1.13
C VAL A 37 -10.06 -14.80 -2.57
N ASP A 38 -10.92 -14.10 -3.31
CA ASP A 38 -11.20 -14.41 -4.71
C ASP A 38 -9.99 -14.13 -5.62
N ALA A 39 -9.26 -13.05 -5.38
CA ALA A 39 -8.04 -12.74 -6.12
C ALA A 39 -6.95 -13.80 -5.87
N ALA A 40 -6.73 -14.22 -4.62
CA ALA A 40 -5.78 -15.28 -4.29
C ALA A 40 -6.19 -16.61 -4.95
N ARG A 41 -7.47 -16.97 -4.88
CA ARG A 41 -8.02 -18.18 -5.52
C ARG A 41 -7.83 -18.17 -7.04
N ALA A 42 -8.06 -17.02 -7.69
CA ALA A 42 -7.85 -16.87 -9.13
C ALA A 42 -6.39 -17.10 -9.55
N ARG A 43 -5.44 -16.91 -8.64
CA ARG A 43 -4.00 -17.16 -8.82
C ARG A 43 -3.56 -18.55 -8.36
N GLY A 44 -4.48 -19.37 -7.85
CA GLY A 44 -4.16 -20.68 -7.25
C GLY A 44 -3.35 -20.55 -5.94
N ALA A 45 -3.38 -19.38 -5.29
CA ALA A 45 -2.64 -19.11 -4.07
C ALA A 45 -3.52 -19.17 -2.82
N THR A 46 -2.92 -19.51 -1.69
CA THR A 46 -3.53 -19.50 -0.36
C THR A 46 -2.97 -18.32 0.43
N ILE A 47 -3.83 -17.49 1.00
CA ILE A 47 -3.40 -16.40 1.88
C ILE A 47 -2.86 -17.00 3.17
N ARG A 48 -1.54 -16.86 3.40
CA ARG A 48 -0.82 -17.34 4.59
C ARG A 48 -0.60 -16.24 5.61
N HIS A 49 -0.43 -15.01 5.14
CA HIS A 49 -0.08 -13.88 5.98
C HIS A 49 -1.01 -12.69 5.72
N VAL A 50 -1.38 -12.04 6.81
CA VAL A 50 -1.97 -10.70 6.82
C VAL A 50 -0.99 -9.80 7.54
N VAL A 51 -0.62 -8.69 6.93
CA VAL A 51 0.45 -7.80 7.40
C VAL A 51 -0.12 -6.40 7.57
N GLU A 52 -0.06 -5.87 8.79
CA GLU A 52 -0.51 -4.51 9.11
C GLU A 52 0.69 -3.58 9.25
N THR A 53 0.66 -2.43 8.59
CA THR A 53 1.72 -1.43 8.69
C THR A 53 1.61 -0.60 9.96
N HIS A 54 0.39 -0.31 10.42
CA HIS A 54 0.12 0.51 11.59
C HIS A 54 -1.33 0.32 12.09
N VAL A 55 -1.68 0.97 13.18
CA VAL A 55 -3.08 1.05 13.64
C VAL A 55 -3.81 2.09 12.79
N HIS A 56 -4.70 1.62 11.92
CA HIS A 56 -5.46 2.50 11.02
C HIS A 56 -6.51 3.31 11.77
N ASN A 57 -6.58 4.61 11.48
CA ASN A 57 -7.54 5.54 12.08
C ASN A 57 -8.75 5.83 11.17
N ASP A 58 -8.69 5.43 9.92
CA ASP A 58 -9.63 5.78 8.85
C ASP A 58 -10.49 4.61 8.39
N TYR A 59 -10.09 3.37 8.68
CA TYR A 59 -10.90 2.19 8.41
C TYR A 59 -10.68 1.07 9.43
N LEU A 60 -11.59 0.11 9.45
CA LEU A 60 -11.44 -1.13 10.22
C LEU A 60 -10.70 -2.16 9.37
N SER A 61 -9.58 -2.67 9.90
CA SER A 61 -8.84 -3.74 9.25
C SER A 61 -9.67 -5.01 9.08
N GLY A 62 -9.51 -5.68 7.94
CA GLY A 62 -10.04 -7.01 7.63
C GLY A 62 -9.18 -8.17 8.12
N ALA A 63 -8.15 -7.91 8.94
CA ALA A 63 -7.21 -8.95 9.35
C ALA A 63 -7.88 -10.12 10.09
N LEU A 64 -8.84 -9.83 10.96
CA LEU A 64 -9.58 -10.87 11.70
C LEU A 64 -10.48 -11.69 10.78
N GLU A 65 -11.15 -11.03 9.85
CA GLU A 65 -12.01 -11.65 8.84
C GLU A 65 -11.19 -12.54 7.90
N LEU A 66 -10.03 -12.07 7.42
CA LEU A 66 -9.12 -12.88 6.59
C LEU A 66 -8.59 -14.09 7.36
N ARG A 67 -8.18 -13.93 8.61
CA ARG A 67 -7.77 -15.05 9.45
C ARG A 67 -8.89 -16.05 9.63
N ALA A 68 -10.10 -15.60 9.86
CA ALA A 68 -11.27 -16.49 9.99
C ALA A 68 -11.57 -17.25 8.69
N ALA A 69 -11.42 -16.61 7.54
CA ALA A 69 -11.71 -17.18 6.23
C ALA A 69 -10.61 -18.12 5.70
N THR A 70 -9.34 -17.87 6.05
CA THR A 70 -8.19 -18.53 5.41
C THR A 70 -7.26 -19.26 6.37
N GLY A 71 -7.35 -18.98 7.67
CA GLY A 71 -6.38 -19.44 8.67
C GLY A 71 -5.06 -18.69 8.66
N ALA A 72 -4.95 -17.57 7.93
CA ALA A 72 -3.73 -16.77 7.83
C ALA A 72 -3.23 -16.26 9.18
N GLU A 73 -1.91 -16.18 9.33
CA GLU A 73 -1.28 -15.52 10.48
C GLU A 73 -1.34 -13.99 10.30
N ILE A 74 -1.67 -13.28 11.38
CA ILE A 74 -1.65 -11.82 11.38
C ILE A 74 -0.31 -11.36 11.94
N TRP A 75 0.33 -10.44 11.21
CA TRP A 75 1.59 -9.78 11.58
C TRP A 75 1.34 -8.28 11.70
N GLY A 76 1.93 -7.64 12.69
CA GLY A 76 1.77 -6.19 12.86
C GLY A 76 2.79 -5.62 13.83
N PRO A 77 2.89 -4.28 13.94
CA PRO A 77 3.85 -3.63 14.80
C PRO A 77 3.77 -4.13 16.24
N ALA A 78 4.92 -4.44 16.85
CA ALA A 78 4.97 -4.97 18.21
C ALA A 78 4.30 -4.02 19.22
N GLU A 79 4.38 -2.71 18.98
CA GLU A 79 3.79 -1.68 19.85
C GLU A 79 2.34 -1.31 19.48
N ALA A 80 1.71 -1.99 18.51
CA ALA A 80 0.33 -1.70 18.10
C ALA A 80 -0.71 -1.93 19.20
N GLY A 81 -0.41 -2.85 20.13
CA GLY A 81 -1.30 -3.13 21.26
C GLY A 81 -2.64 -3.74 20.86
N TYR A 82 -2.71 -4.50 19.76
CA TYR A 82 -3.95 -5.15 19.34
C TYR A 82 -4.50 -6.06 20.42
N ALA A 83 -5.82 -6.02 20.65
CA ALA A 83 -6.51 -6.84 21.63
C ALA A 83 -6.69 -8.32 21.20
N PHE A 84 -6.23 -8.70 20.03
CA PHE A 84 -6.27 -10.06 19.49
C PHE A 84 -4.86 -10.62 19.29
N GLY A 85 -4.75 -11.96 19.19
CA GLY A 85 -3.46 -12.60 18.97
C GLY A 85 -2.90 -12.28 17.57
N TYR A 86 -1.64 -11.86 17.51
CA TYR A 86 -0.89 -11.57 16.29
C TYR A 86 0.60 -11.86 16.51
N ARG A 87 1.37 -11.90 15.43
CA ARG A 87 2.83 -11.99 15.44
C ARG A 87 3.41 -10.58 15.52
N PRO A 88 4.11 -10.22 16.58
CA PRO A 88 4.72 -8.90 16.68
C PRO A 88 5.89 -8.77 15.71
N VAL A 89 5.97 -7.61 15.05
CA VAL A 89 7.04 -7.24 14.11
C VAL A 89 7.76 -6.02 14.65
N GLU A 90 9.08 -6.09 14.67
CA GLU A 90 9.99 -4.98 14.95
C GLU A 90 10.83 -4.67 13.70
N GLY A 91 11.57 -3.56 13.74
CA GLY A 91 12.55 -3.29 12.68
C GLY A 91 13.59 -4.40 12.58
N GLY A 92 13.77 -4.99 11.41
CA GLY A 92 14.64 -6.13 11.17
C GLY A 92 13.96 -7.50 11.20
N THR A 93 12.68 -7.59 11.63
CA THR A 93 11.92 -8.85 11.54
C THR A 93 11.64 -9.20 10.08
N GLU A 94 11.82 -10.46 9.70
CA GLU A 94 11.54 -10.98 8.37
C GLU A 94 10.31 -11.88 8.38
N ILE A 95 9.41 -11.68 7.43
CA ILE A 95 8.26 -12.55 7.14
C ILE A 95 8.56 -13.21 5.81
N THR A 96 8.67 -14.55 5.79
CA THR A 96 8.96 -15.31 4.57
C THR A 96 7.68 -15.63 3.83
N LEU A 97 7.67 -15.42 2.51
CA LEU A 97 6.60 -15.80 1.60
C LEU A 97 7.24 -16.46 0.37
N GLY A 98 7.24 -17.81 0.32
CA GLY A 98 8.00 -18.56 -0.68
C GLY A 98 9.49 -18.18 -0.64
N ASP A 99 10.05 -17.76 -1.79
CA ASP A 99 11.45 -17.32 -1.90
C ASP A 99 11.65 -15.82 -1.66
N THR A 100 10.59 -15.06 -1.37
CA THR A 100 10.66 -13.63 -1.07
C THR A 100 10.50 -13.37 0.42
N THR A 101 10.96 -12.23 0.89
CA THR A 101 10.80 -11.79 2.28
C THR A 101 10.21 -10.39 2.37
N LEU A 102 9.42 -10.15 3.41
CA LEU A 102 8.97 -8.83 3.83
C LEU A 102 9.77 -8.47 5.09
N LEU A 103 10.69 -7.53 4.97
CA LEU A 103 11.50 -7.04 6.08
C LEU A 103 10.80 -5.86 6.75
N GLY A 104 10.51 -5.95 8.03
CA GLY A 104 10.00 -4.85 8.83
C GLY A 104 11.02 -3.71 8.93
N VAL A 105 10.59 -2.49 8.61
CA VAL A 105 11.38 -1.26 8.72
C VAL A 105 10.64 -0.28 9.61
N ALA A 106 11.15 0.00 10.81
CA ALA A 106 10.49 0.95 11.71
C ALA A 106 10.44 2.35 11.08
N THR A 107 9.24 2.89 10.90
CA THR A 107 8.99 4.19 10.27
C THR A 107 8.01 5.04 11.09
N PRO A 108 8.30 5.26 12.40
CA PRO A 108 7.42 6.02 13.28
C PRO A 108 7.24 7.46 12.79
N GLY A 109 6.06 8.01 13.05
CA GLY A 109 5.71 9.40 12.74
C GLY A 109 4.26 9.62 12.41
N HIS A 110 3.73 8.99 11.37
CA HIS A 110 2.29 8.96 11.08
C HIS A 110 1.51 8.39 12.28
N THR A 111 1.94 7.21 12.74
CA THR A 111 1.64 6.68 14.07
C THR A 111 2.95 6.31 14.78
N PRO A 112 2.98 6.22 16.12
CA PRO A 112 4.23 5.94 16.84
C PRO A 112 4.80 4.56 16.57
N GLU A 113 3.95 3.56 16.38
CA GLU A 113 4.30 2.15 16.15
C GLU A 113 4.53 1.79 14.68
N HIS A 114 4.37 2.74 13.75
CA HIS A 114 4.35 2.50 12.31
C HIS A 114 5.57 1.72 11.80
N LEU A 115 5.28 0.70 10.97
CA LEU A 115 6.26 -0.08 10.21
C LEU A 115 5.98 0.03 8.71
N ALA A 116 7.01 0.17 7.91
CA ALA A 116 6.97 -0.18 6.50
C ALA A 116 7.51 -1.60 6.30
N TYR A 117 7.16 -2.24 5.18
CA TYR A 117 7.68 -3.57 4.84
C TYR A 117 8.43 -3.50 3.53
N LEU A 118 9.73 -3.78 3.59
CA LEU A 118 10.59 -3.85 2.41
C LEU A 118 10.57 -5.28 1.86
N GLN A 119 9.97 -5.45 0.69
CA GLN A 119 10.00 -6.70 -0.02
C GLN A 119 11.37 -6.92 -0.67
N ARG A 120 11.95 -8.10 -0.51
CA ARG A 120 13.23 -8.48 -1.07
C ARG A 120 13.18 -9.84 -1.76
N ASP A 121 13.93 -9.97 -2.85
CA ASP A 121 14.30 -11.24 -3.47
C ASP A 121 15.77 -11.51 -3.12
N GLY A 122 16.01 -12.42 -2.19
CA GLY A 122 17.30 -12.53 -1.54
C GLY A 122 17.71 -11.22 -0.85
N ALA A 123 18.82 -10.62 -1.30
CA ALA A 123 19.29 -9.32 -0.80
C ALA A 123 18.73 -8.11 -1.56
N GLU A 124 18.11 -8.32 -2.72
CA GLU A 124 17.69 -7.25 -3.62
C GLU A 124 16.34 -6.66 -3.20
N PRO A 125 16.27 -5.35 -2.90
CA PRO A 125 15.01 -4.69 -2.57
C PRO A 125 14.17 -4.46 -3.84
N ILE A 126 12.88 -4.84 -3.79
CA ILE A 126 11.96 -4.77 -4.93
C ILE A 126 10.89 -3.71 -4.74
N ALA A 127 10.23 -3.72 -3.57
CA ALA A 127 9.11 -2.84 -3.26
C ALA A 127 9.07 -2.49 -1.77
N LEU A 128 8.52 -1.33 -1.47
CA LEU A 128 8.29 -0.85 -0.11
C LEU A 128 6.80 -0.63 0.10
N PHE A 129 6.17 -1.46 0.92
CA PHE A 129 4.83 -1.20 1.44
C PHE A 129 4.96 -0.17 2.55
N SER A 130 4.77 1.09 2.21
CA SER A 130 5.14 2.21 3.07
C SER A 130 4.04 2.68 4.02
N GLY A 131 2.86 2.05 3.99
CA GLY A 131 1.74 2.40 4.86
C GLY A 131 1.36 3.87 4.75
N GLY A 132 1.26 4.53 5.91
CA GLY A 132 1.02 5.97 6.02
C GLY A 132 2.31 6.80 6.13
N SER A 133 3.51 6.20 6.14
CA SER A 133 4.75 6.96 6.33
C SER A 133 5.16 7.73 5.08
N LEU A 134 5.44 7.02 3.98
CA LEU A 134 5.85 7.63 2.70
C LEU A 134 4.74 7.45 1.66
N MET A 135 4.27 8.56 1.10
CA MET A 135 3.26 8.61 0.05
C MET A 135 3.86 9.12 -1.26
N VAL A 136 3.15 8.90 -2.37
CA VAL A 136 3.53 9.52 -3.65
C VAL A 136 3.32 11.03 -3.56
N GLY A 137 4.42 11.78 -3.57
CA GLY A 137 4.42 13.24 -3.48
C GLY A 137 4.25 13.82 -2.07
N GLY A 138 4.29 12.99 -1.02
CA GLY A 138 4.08 13.49 0.34
C GLY A 138 4.40 12.48 1.44
N ALA A 139 3.88 12.75 2.61
CA ALA A 139 3.95 11.90 3.80
C ALA A 139 2.62 11.89 4.53
N GLY A 140 2.41 10.90 5.40
CA GLY A 140 1.26 10.87 6.29
C GLY A 140 1.27 12.00 7.30
N ARG A 141 0.07 12.44 7.70
CA ARG A 141 -0.09 13.45 8.75
C ARG A 141 0.35 12.89 10.11
N THR A 142 0.83 13.76 10.98
CA THR A 142 1.44 13.40 12.27
C THR A 142 0.64 13.90 13.47
N ASP A 143 -0.54 14.47 13.24
CA ASP A 143 -1.39 15.10 14.25
C ASP A 143 -2.59 14.24 14.69
N LEU A 144 -2.65 12.97 14.28
CA LEU A 144 -3.75 12.05 14.60
C LEU A 144 -3.95 11.83 16.10
N LEU A 145 -2.88 11.86 16.88
CA LEU A 145 -2.90 11.68 18.33
C LEU A 145 -3.03 13.00 19.11
N GLY A 146 -3.38 14.07 18.39
CA GLY A 146 -3.61 15.38 18.97
C GLY A 146 -2.36 16.25 19.16
N PRO A 147 -2.53 17.53 19.53
CA PRO A 147 -1.48 18.53 19.51
C PRO A 147 -0.31 18.23 20.45
N GLY A 148 -0.56 17.50 21.55
CA GLY A 148 0.50 17.13 22.51
C GLY A 148 1.55 16.18 21.98
N ARG A 149 1.26 15.43 20.90
CA ARG A 149 2.18 14.47 20.27
C ARG A 149 2.69 14.94 18.90
N THR A 150 2.06 15.94 18.29
CA THR A 150 2.32 16.36 16.90
C THR A 150 3.79 16.68 16.65
N ASP A 151 4.41 17.48 17.50
CA ASP A 151 5.82 17.86 17.32
C ASP A 151 6.78 16.68 17.38
N GLU A 152 6.58 15.78 18.34
CA GLU A 152 7.36 14.55 18.48
C GLU A 152 7.22 13.67 17.23
N LEU A 153 5.96 13.38 16.84
CA LEU A 153 5.66 12.53 15.69
C LEU A 153 6.17 13.13 14.37
N THR A 154 6.08 14.45 14.21
CA THR A 154 6.65 15.15 13.03
C THR A 154 8.18 14.96 12.92
N ARG A 155 8.88 15.05 14.05
CA ARG A 155 10.33 14.80 14.07
C ARG A 155 10.68 13.34 13.76
N LEU A 156 9.89 12.40 14.26
CA LEU A 156 10.03 10.97 13.97
C LEU A 156 9.74 10.71 12.48
N GLN A 157 8.66 11.27 11.95
CA GLN A 157 8.29 11.16 10.52
C GLN A 157 9.43 11.67 9.62
N PHE A 158 9.99 12.84 9.94
CA PHE A 158 11.11 13.38 9.18
C PHE A 158 12.33 12.44 9.16
N ARG A 159 12.67 11.83 10.30
CA ARG A 159 13.77 10.84 10.38
C ARG A 159 13.45 9.58 9.57
N SER A 160 12.22 9.11 9.65
CA SER A 160 11.75 7.95 8.88
C SER A 160 11.83 8.21 7.39
N MET A 161 11.37 9.38 6.92
CA MET A 161 11.46 9.79 5.52
C MET A 161 12.90 9.85 5.01
N ARG A 162 13.81 10.43 5.81
CA ARG A 162 15.22 10.49 5.42
C ARG A 162 15.85 9.11 5.26
N ARG A 163 15.52 8.18 6.15
CA ARG A 163 16.00 6.79 6.06
C ARG A 163 15.43 6.06 4.84
N LEU A 164 14.13 6.25 4.55
CA LEU A 164 13.52 5.66 3.36
C LEU A 164 14.06 6.24 2.05
N ALA A 165 14.49 7.51 2.05
CA ALA A 165 15.14 8.14 0.89
C ALA A 165 16.54 7.58 0.57
N GLU A 166 17.11 6.75 1.44
CA GLU A 166 18.37 6.04 1.19
C GLU A 166 18.18 4.74 0.40
N LEU A 167 16.91 4.31 0.19
CA LEU A 167 16.62 3.15 -0.65
C LEU A 167 16.97 3.44 -2.11
N ALA A 168 17.39 2.39 -2.83
CA ALA A 168 17.75 2.51 -4.24
C ALA A 168 16.56 2.94 -5.11
N ASP A 169 16.80 3.72 -6.15
CA ASP A 169 15.79 4.26 -7.06
C ASP A 169 14.81 3.24 -7.68
N PRO A 170 15.19 1.97 -7.99
CA PRO A 170 14.25 1.03 -8.59
C PRO A 170 13.22 0.46 -7.61
N VAL A 171 13.31 0.74 -6.30
CA VAL A 171 12.34 0.26 -5.31
C VAL A 171 11.00 0.94 -5.51
N ARG A 172 9.95 0.15 -5.79
CA ARG A 172 8.59 0.68 -5.94
C ARG A 172 8.01 1.06 -4.60
N VAL A 173 7.48 2.27 -4.46
CA VAL A 173 6.78 2.72 -3.25
C VAL A 173 5.29 2.41 -3.37
N LEU A 174 4.76 1.67 -2.42
CA LEU A 174 3.40 1.15 -2.36
C LEU A 174 2.72 1.64 -1.06
N PRO A 175 2.18 2.87 -1.05
CA PRO A 175 1.57 3.44 0.14
C PRO A 175 0.14 2.93 0.34
N THR A 176 -0.28 2.75 1.58
CA THR A 176 -1.68 2.43 1.90
C THR A 176 -2.57 3.64 1.66
N HIS A 177 -2.11 4.84 2.02
CA HIS A 177 -2.86 6.07 1.84
C HIS A 177 -2.48 6.79 0.55
N GLY A 178 -3.46 7.00 -0.33
CA GLY A 178 -3.31 7.70 -1.59
C GLY A 178 -3.54 9.21 -1.48
N ALA A 179 -3.36 9.90 -2.61
CA ALA A 179 -3.69 11.33 -2.71
C ALA A 179 -5.18 11.56 -2.45
N GLY A 180 -5.50 12.40 -1.46
CA GLY A 180 -6.87 12.69 -1.03
C GLY A 180 -7.39 11.82 0.11
N SER A 181 -6.62 10.83 0.58
CA SER A 181 -6.91 10.11 1.82
C SER A 181 -6.96 11.08 3.01
N PHE A 182 -7.77 10.73 4.02
CA PHE A 182 -7.83 11.46 5.30
C PHE A 182 -6.45 11.56 5.98
N CYS A 183 -5.61 10.58 5.75
CA CYS A 183 -4.29 10.45 6.36
C CYS A 183 -3.17 11.20 5.63
N ALA A 184 -3.45 11.81 4.45
CA ALA A 184 -2.46 12.63 3.72
C ALA A 184 -2.22 13.98 4.40
N SER A 185 -0.94 14.43 4.43
CA SER A 185 -0.56 15.74 5.03
C SER A 185 -0.97 16.95 4.20
N ASP A 186 -1.16 16.78 2.90
CA ASP A 186 -1.48 17.83 1.92
C ASP A 186 -2.98 17.97 1.66
N ARG A 187 -3.79 17.81 2.69
CA ARG A 187 -5.21 18.12 2.61
C ARG A 187 -5.39 19.61 2.29
N PRO A 188 -5.97 19.99 1.12
CA PRO A 188 -6.18 21.40 0.81
C PRO A 188 -7.03 22.04 1.91
N ALA A 189 -6.58 23.16 2.44
CA ALA A 189 -7.36 23.96 3.34
C ALA A 189 -8.77 24.13 2.75
N SER A 190 -9.79 23.80 3.51
CA SER A 190 -11.22 23.80 3.27
C SER A 190 -11.67 24.69 2.07
N GLY A 191 -12.02 24.08 0.96
CA GLY A 191 -12.54 24.78 -0.21
C GLY A 191 -12.93 23.82 -1.33
N GLY A 192 -14.16 23.28 -1.28
CA GLY A 192 -14.89 22.68 -2.37
C GLY A 192 -14.45 21.31 -2.90
N PRO A 193 -15.38 20.51 -3.46
CA PRO A 193 -15.07 19.20 -4.00
C PRO A 193 -14.13 19.33 -5.21
N ARG A 194 -12.92 18.78 -5.11
CA ARG A 194 -12.04 18.64 -6.28
C ARG A 194 -12.59 17.56 -7.21
N ARG A 195 -12.82 17.94 -8.46
CA ARG A 195 -13.10 16.98 -9.54
C ARG A 195 -11.88 16.10 -9.72
N SER A 196 -12.07 14.78 -9.66
CA SER A 196 -11.08 13.80 -10.08
C SER A 196 -10.63 14.11 -11.51
N PRO A 197 -9.33 14.09 -11.85
CA PRO A 197 -8.91 14.12 -13.23
C PRO A 197 -9.44 12.84 -13.88
N GLY A 198 -10.40 13.03 -14.81
CA GLY A 198 -11.02 11.94 -15.55
C GLY A 198 -9.96 11.07 -16.22
N SER A 199 -10.16 9.78 -16.15
CA SER A 199 -9.47 8.77 -16.95
C SER A 199 -9.68 9.10 -18.43
N GLY A 200 -8.79 9.90 -18.99
CA GLY A 200 -8.74 10.18 -20.42
C GLY A 200 -8.25 8.93 -21.15
N THR A 201 -9.16 8.09 -21.59
CA THR A 201 -8.89 7.13 -22.63
C THR A 201 -8.50 7.90 -23.89
N ALA A 202 -7.19 7.97 -24.16
CA ALA A 202 -6.66 8.45 -25.41
C ALA A 202 -7.02 7.46 -26.54
N THR A 203 -8.17 7.66 -27.16
CA THR A 203 -8.51 7.01 -28.42
C THR A 203 -7.59 7.59 -29.50
N ARG A 204 -6.54 6.86 -29.86
CA ARG A 204 -5.74 7.12 -31.07
C ARG A 204 -6.66 6.96 -32.28
N ARG A 205 -7.11 8.06 -32.85
CA ARG A 205 -7.68 8.07 -34.21
C ARG A 205 -6.54 7.81 -35.20
N SER A 206 -6.55 6.60 -35.76
CA SER A 206 -5.78 6.28 -36.96
C SER A 206 -6.39 7.00 -38.16
N THR A 207 -5.78 8.06 -38.61
CA THR A 207 -6.08 8.65 -39.93
C THR A 207 -5.30 7.89 -40.97
N ARG A 208 -6.02 7.03 -41.67
CA ARG A 208 -5.54 6.39 -42.92
C ARG A 208 -5.62 7.44 -44.05
N PRO A 209 -4.58 7.68 -44.87
CA PRO A 209 -4.71 8.55 -46.02
C PRO A 209 -5.49 7.82 -47.11
N THR A 210 -6.57 8.43 -47.57
CA THR A 210 -7.33 8.05 -48.74
C THR A 210 -6.47 8.30 -49.98
N ARG A 211 -6.15 7.25 -50.75
CA ARG A 211 -5.66 7.34 -52.12
C ARG A 211 -6.80 7.81 -53.03
N ASN A 212 -6.57 8.91 -53.67
CA ASN A 212 -7.40 9.43 -54.75
C ASN A 212 -7.04 8.73 -56.05
N PRO A 213 -8.00 8.25 -56.87
CA PRO A 213 -7.73 7.81 -58.25
C PRO A 213 -8.07 8.96 -59.20
N SER A 214 -7.10 9.47 -59.90
CA SER A 214 -7.31 10.24 -61.14
C SER A 214 -6.60 9.51 -62.27
N CYS A 215 -7.39 9.01 -63.22
CA CYS A 215 -7.57 9.55 -64.60
C CYS A 215 -6.28 9.92 -65.32
N ASP A 216 -5.96 9.18 -66.38
CA ASP A 216 -6.20 9.46 -67.78
C ASP A 216 -5.36 8.49 -68.59
N ALA A 217 -5.91 7.77 -69.56
CA ALA A 217 -6.15 8.12 -71.00
C ALA A 217 -4.89 8.59 -71.77
N SER A 218 -4.32 7.70 -72.44
CA SER A 218 -3.93 7.72 -73.89
C SER A 218 -3.08 6.51 -74.19
#